data_be3fd0af622dd9432eb801ba5da54718
#
_entry.id   be3fd0af622dd9432eb801ba5da54718
#
_cell.length_a   1.000
_cell.length_b   1.000
_cell.length_c   1.000
_cell.angle_alpha   90.00
_cell.angle_beta   90.00
_cell.angle_gamma   90.00
#
_symmetry.space_group_name_H-M   'P 1'
#
loop_
_entity.id
_entity.type
_entity.pdbx_description
1 polymer ?
#
loop_
_entity_poly.entity_id
_entity_poly.type
_entity_poly.pdbx_seq_one_letter_code
_entity_poly.pdbx_strand_id
1 'polypeptide(L)'
;MKLAASLHDLHKYYDLGSVVVKALRGVSAEFPKGDFVAIMGSSGSGKSTMLNVLGGLDRATHGDYVLGGHNVAQLGDDDLSRIRNQMIGFIFQSYNLIPQYTALENIEVPLHYRPGYPAIGEAERNRCIDLGEMVGLGDRLDHRPYQLSGGQQQRVAIARALVNDPEIILADEPTGNLDSATEEEIMAILDRLNRQGRTIIMVTHEPEVSMRAKRRIHMKDGLIEREDNATAT
;
A
#
# COMPACT_ATOMS: atom_id res chain seq x y z
N MET A 1 -0.54 -0.14 22.85
CA MET A 1 0.17 0.10 21.57
C MET A 1 -0.70 0.99 20.71
N LYS A 2 -0.17 2.01 19.98
CA LYS A 2 -1.01 2.80 19.05
C LYS A 2 -1.20 1.98 17.77
N LEU A 3 -2.46 1.85 17.30
CA LEU A 3 -2.78 1.19 16.04
C LEU A 3 -2.68 2.19 14.88
N ALA A 4 -2.15 1.76 13.76
CA ALA A 4 -2.24 2.46 12.48
C ALA A 4 -3.60 2.16 11.83
N ALA A 5 -4.04 0.90 11.90
CA ALA A 5 -5.35 0.47 11.44
C ALA A 5 -5.90 -0.69 12.27
N SER A 6 -7.23 -0.87 12.26
CA SER A 6 -7.89 -2.06 12.78
C SER A 6 -9.16 -2.37 11.98
N LEU A 7 -9.39 -3.66 11.77
CA LEU A 7 -10.58 -4.23 11.16
C LEU A 7 -11.33 -5.04 12.23
N HIS A 8 -12.65 -4.90 12.27
CA HIS A 8 -13.50 -5.67 13.17
C HIS A 8 -14.69 -6.23 12.41
N ASP A 9 -14.78 -7.56 12.38
CA ASP A 9 -15.85 -8.32 11.71
C ASP A 9 -16.15 -7.81 10.30
N LEU A 10 -15.08 -7.56 9.51
CA LEU A 10 -15.17 -6.93 8.21
C LEU A 10 -15.64 -7.91 7.15
N HIS A 11 -16.73 -7.56 6.46
CA HIS A 11 -17.30 -8.32 5.35
C HIS A 11 -17.23 -7.50 4.06
N LYS A 12 -16.94 -8.18 2.95
CA LYS A 12 -17.08 -7.62 1.61
C LYS A 12 -17.78 -8.61 0.68
N TYR A 13 -18.92 -8.20 0.17
CA TYR A 13 -19.73 -8.97 -0.77
C TYR A 13 -19.87 -8.19 -2.07
N TYR A 14 -19.73 -8.89 -3.18
CA TYR A 14 -20.01 -8.36 -4.53
C TYR A 14 -21.27 -9.04 -5.05
N ASP A 15 -22.32 -8.25 -5.28
CA ASP A 15 -23.54 -8.70 -5.92
C ASP A 15 -23.38 -8.60 -7.44
N LEU A 16 -23.35 -9.75 -8.10
CA LEU A 16 -23.27 -9.87 -9.56
C LEU A 16 -24.65 -10.20 -10.19
N GLY A 17 -25.73 -9.94 -9.46
CA GLY A 17 -27.11 -10.20 -9.86
C GLY A 17 -27.53 -11.65 -9.63
N SER A 18 -26.96 -12.62 -10.34
CA SER A 18 -27.28 -14.04 -10.18
C SER A 18 -26.48 -14.75 -9.09
N VAL A 19 -25.36 -14.16 -8.66
CA VAL A 19 -24.42 -14.74 -7.67
C VAL A 19 -23.90 -13.64 -6.75
N VAL A 20 -23.86 -13.91 -5.45
CA VAL A 20 -23.18 -13.06 -4.47
C VAL A 20 -21.83 -13.68 -4.12
N VAL A 21 -20.74 -12.97 -4.48
CA VAL A 21 -19.37 -13.37 -4.12
C VAL A 21 -19.02 -12.78 -2.76
N LYS A 22 -18.80 -13.64 -1.77
CA LYS A 22 -18.40 -13.24 -0.42
C LYS A 22 -16.86 -13.23 -0.33
N ALA A 23 -16.27 -12.11 -0.73
CA ALA A 23 -14.81 -11.97 -0.82
C ALA A 23 -14.13 -11.84 0.56
N LEU A 24 -14.78 -11.20 1.54
CA LEU A 24 -14.38 -11.19 2.96
C LEU A 24 -15.57 -11.60 3.81
N ARG A 25 -15.34 -12.40 4.86
CA ARG A 25 -16.39 -13.13 5.58
C ARG A 25 -16.27 -12.98 7.10
N GLY A 26 -15.97 -11.76 7.59
CA GLY A 26 -15.79 -11.49 9.02
C GLY A 26 -14.32 -11.43 9.41
N VAL A 27 -13.54 -10.64 8.67
CA VAL A 27 -12.11 -10.47 8.93
C VAL A 27 -11.90 -9.48 10.08
N SER A 28 -11.15 -9.90 11.11
CA SER A 28 -10.70 -9.03 12.19
C SER A 28 -9.18 -9.07 12.26
N ALA A 29 -8.54 -7.90 12.27
CA ALA A 29 -7.09 -7.75 12.34
C ALA A 29 -6.71 -6.39 12.91
N GLU A 30 -5.60 -6.33 13.64
CA GLU A 30 -5.01 -5.10 14.14
C GLU A 30 -3.64 -4.89 13.50
N PHE A 31 -3.33 -3.63 13.16
CA PHE A 31 -2.07 -3.24 12.55
C PHE A 31 -1.43 -2.15 13.42
N PRO A 32 -0.52 -2.54 14.33
CA PRO A 32 0.23 -1.59 15.15
C PRO A 32 1.09 -0.65 14.31
N LYS A 33 1.31 0.60 14.79
CA LYS A 33 2.25 1.52 14.14
C LYS A 33 3.66 0.93 14.12
N GLY A 34 4.33 1.02 12.97
CA GLY A 34 5.66 0.48 12.75
C GLY A 34 5.72 -1.03 12.53
N ASP A 35 4.56 -1.68 12.36
CA ASP A 35 4.51 -3.09 11.98
C ASP A 35 4.88 -3.28 10.50
N PHE A 36 5.37 -4.48 10.18
CA PHE A 36 5.53 -4.95 8.81
C PHE A 36 4.80 -6.28 8.66
N VAL A 37 3.67 -6.26 7.97
CA VAL A 37 2.77 -7.41 7.84
C VAL A 37 2.75 -7.88 6.39
N ALA A 38 2.92 -9.19 6.18
CA ALA A 38 2.66 -9.83 4.89
C ALA A 38 1.31 -10.57 4.95
N ILE A 39 0.42 -10.27 4.01
CA ILE A 39 -0.84 -10.98 3.79
C ILE A 39 -0.62 -12.02 2.70
N MET A 40 -0.81 -13.28 3.03
CA MET A 40 -0.56 -14.43 2.18
C MET A 40 -1.84 -15.25 1.94
N GLY A 41 -1.82 -16.09 0.93
CA GLY A 41 -2.92 -17.02 0.60
C GLY A 41 -2.99 -17.31 -0.89
N SER A 42 -3.75 -18.32 -1.27
CA SER A 42 -3.98 -18.70 -2.67
C SER A 42 -4.70 -17.59 -3.46
N SER A 43 -4.68 -17.70 -4.79
CA SER A 43 -5.53 -16.84 -5.63
C SER A 43 -7.00 -17.01 -5.22
N GLY A 44 -7.76 -15.88 -5.17
CA GLY A 44 -9.16 -15.88 -4.75
C GLY A 44 -9.39 -15.94 -3.24
N SER A 45 -8.37 -15.99 -2.38
CA SER A 45 -8.54 -16.03 -0.92
C SER A 45 -9.02 -14.72 -0.28
N GLY A 46 -9.10 -13.61 -1.03
CA GLY A 46 -9.58 -12.31 -0.56
C GLY A 46 -8.49 -11.26 -0.27
N LYS A 47 -7.20 -11.56 -0.52
CA LYS A 47 -6.07 -10.66 -0.22
C LYS A 47 -6.18 -9.28 -0.86
N SER A 48 -6.35 -9.22 -2.19
CA SER A 48 -6.48 -7.94 -2.90
C SER A 48 -7.75 -7.20 -2.50
N THR A 49 -8.84 -7.91 -2.20
CA THR A 49 -10.05 -7.30 -1.64
C THR A 49 -9.77 -6.67 -0.28
N MET A 50 -9.05 -7.38 0.61
CA MET A 50 -8.67 -6.85 1.91
C MET A 50 -7.77 -5.62 1.76
N LEU A 51 -6.79 -5.66 0.84
CA LEU A 51 -5.92 -4.53 0.56
C LEU A 51 -6.70 -3.33 0.01
N ASN A 52 -7.65 -3.56 -0.90
CA ASN A 52 -8.50 -2.49 -1.46
C ASN A 52 -9.38 -1.84 -0.39
N VAL A 53 -9.95 -2.63 0.54
CA VAL A 53 -10.73 -2.07 1.65
C VAL A 53 -9.84 -1.30 2.61
N LEU A 54 -8.67 -1.85 3.01
CA LEU A 54 -7.67 -1.15 3.80
C LEU A 54 -7.23 0.16 3.14
N GLY A 55 -7.12 0.14 1.82
CA GLY A 55 -6.75 1.29 1.02
C GLY A 55 -7.86 2.32 0.80
N GLY A 56 -9.10 2.05 1.22
CA GLY A 56 -10.24 2.90 0.92
C GLY A 56 -10.52 3.01 -0.59
N LEU A 57 -10.07 2.03 -1.38
CA LEU A 57 -10.40 1.89 -2.81
C LEU A 57 -11.73 1.17 -2.99
N ASP A 58 -12.13 0.42 -1.98
CA ASP A 58 -13.41 -0.26 -1.92
C ASP A 58 -13.99 -0.14 -0.50
N ARG A 59 -15.31 -0.27 -0.37
CA ARG A 59 -16.01 -0.17 0.91
C ARG A 59 -16.36 -1.56 1.43
N ALA A 60 -16.23 -1.74 2.75
CA ALA A 60 -16.81 -2.91 3.40
C ALA A 60 -18.33 -2.94 3.23
N THR A 61 -18.90 -4.14 3.15
CA THR A 61 -20.35 -4.32 3.17
C THR A 61 -20.89 -4.24 4.60
N HIS A 62 -20.13 -4.80 5.56
CA HIS A 62 -20.42 -4.77 7.00
C HIS A 62 -19.12 -4.76 7.79
N GLY A 63 -19.23 -4.44 9.08
CA GLY A 63 -18.10 -4.37 10.01
C GLY A 63 -17.49 -3.00 10.09
N ASP A 64 -16.48 -2.85 10.94
CA ASP A 64 -15.81 -1.59 11.20
C ASP A 64 -14.38 -1.61 10.66
N TYR A 65 -13.97 -0.46 10.15
CA TYR A 65 -12.58 -0.19 9.78
C TYR A 65 -12.14 1.16 10.37
N VAL A 66 -11.13 1.13 11.22
CA VAL A 66 -10.52 2.33 11.81
C VAL A 66 -9.11 2.52 11.23
N LEU A 67 -8.83 3.69 10.69
CA LEU A 67 -7.52 4.12 10.16
C LEU A 67 -7.07 5.37 10.89
N GLY A 68 -5.92 5.34 11.56
CA GLY A 68 -5.37 6.48 12.29
C GLY A 68 -6.32 7.10 13.32
N GLY A 69 -7.27 6.31 13.85
CA GLY A 69 -8.30 6.74 14.80
C GLY A 69 -9.62 7.20 14.15
N HIS A 70 -9.73 7.21 12.82
CA HIS A 70 -10.97 7.55 12.09
C HIS A 70 -11.72 6.28 11.69
N ASN A 71 -13.02 6.17 12.01
CA ASN A 71 -13.86 5.09 11.48
C ASN A 71 -14.20 5.39 10.01
N VAL A 72 -13.44 4.78 9.11
CA VAL A 72 -13.56 5.04 7.66
C VAL A 72 -14.73 4.30 7.01
N ALA A 73 -15.30 3.29 7.67
CA ALA A 73 -16.47 2.57 7.14
C ALA A 73 -17.72 3.47 7.02
N GLN A 74 -17.78 4.56 7.80
CA GLN A 74 -18.92 5.47 7.88
C GLN A 74 -18.73 6.78 7.11
N LEU A 75 -17.55 7.00 6.49
CA LEU A 75 -17.24 8.26 5.80
C LEU A 75 -17.93 8.36 4.44
N GLY A 76 -18.30 9.58 4.06
CA GLY A 76 -18.66 9.92 2.67
C GLY A 76 -17.47 9.80 1.71
N ASP A 77 -17.73 9.83 0.39
CA ASP A 77 -16.68 9.62 -0.62
C ASP A 77 -15.59 10.70 -0.58
N ASP A 78 -15.96 11.96 -0.35
CA ASP A 78 -15.01 13.08 -0.27
C ASP A 78 -14.08 12.94 0.95
N ASP A 79 -14.65 12.60 2.13
CA ASP A 79 -13.88 12.41 3.35
C ASP A 79 -12.99 11.17 3.26
N LEU A 80 -13.49 10.07 2.69
CA LEU A 80 -12.70 8.85 2.46
C LEU A 80 -11.54 9.14 1.49
N SER A 81 -11.80 9.87 0.41
CA SER A 81 -10.77 10.26 -0.56
C SER A 81 -9.69 11.14 0.08
N ARG A 82 -10.08 12.09 0.94
CA ARG A 82 -9.16 12.93 1.69
C ARG A 82 -8.29 12.12 2.65
N ILE A 83 -8.89 11.25 3.46
CA ILE A 83 -8.15 10.39 4.40
C ILE A 83 -7.22 9.45 3.66
N ARG A 84 -7.68 8.83 2.58
CA ARG A 84 -6.84 7.99 1.72
C ARG A 84 -5.61 8.74 1.23
N ASN A 85 -5.78 9.93 0.66
CA ASN A 85 -4.69 10.74 0.15
C ASN A 85 -3.66 11.11 1.23
N GLN A 86 -4.13 11.40 2.46
CA GLN A 86 -3.27 11.86 3.55
C GLN A 86 -2.59 10.71 4.31
N MET A 87 -3.26 9.56 4.45
CA MET A 87 -2.84 8.52 5.39
C MET A 87 -2.36 7.24 4.73
N ILE A 88 -2.57 7.06 3.42
CA ILE A 88 -2.26 5.82 2.72
C ILE A 88 -1.35 6.08 1.53
N GLY A 89 -0.22 5.37 1.48
CA GLY A 89 0.63 5.27 0.30
C GLY A 89 0.44 3.92 -0.38
N PHE A 90 0.22 3.92 -1.70
CA PHE A 90 0.03 2.70 -2.48
C PHE A 90 1.24 2.38 -3.35
N ILE A 91 1.65 1.11 -3.31
CA ILE A 91 2.65 0.51 -4.20
C ILE A 91 1.96 -0.66 -4.90
N PHE A 92 1.81 -0.59 -6.22
CA PHE A 92 1.14 -1.62 -7.03
C PHE A 92 2.15 -2.45 -7.82
N GLN A 93 1.82 -3.69 -8.10
CA GLN A 93 2.60 -4.60 -8.94
C GLN A 93 2.83 -4.02 -10.36
N SER A 94 1.85 -3.35 -10.93
CA SER A 94 1.92 -2.74 -12.27
C SER A 94 2.43 -1.30 -12.25
N TYR A 95 3.02 -0.84 -11.12
CA TYR A 95 3.55 0.50 -10.91
C TYR A 95 2.49 1.61 -11.01
N ASN A 96 1.52 1.51 -11.89
CA ASN A 96 0.43 2.46 -12.16
C ASN A 96 0.95 3.90 -12.34
N LEU A 97 2.01 4.05 -13.13
CA LEU A 97 2.57 5.36 -13.50
C LEU A 97 1.78 5.96 -14.66
N ILE A 98 1.67 7.28 -14.67
CA ILE A 98 1.09 8.05 -15.78
C ILE A 98 2.15 8.12 -16.89
N PRO A 99 1.93 7.50 -18.07
CA PRO A 99 2.98 7.34 -19.09
C PRO A 99 3.49 8.66 -19.68
N GLN A 100 2.66 9.71 -19.67
CA GLN A 100 2.98 11.04 -20.21
C GLN A 100 3.83 11.87 -19.25
N TYR A 101 3.84 11.53 -17.97
CA TYR A 101 4.53 12.24 -16.91
C TYR A 101 5.97 11.74 -16.74
N THR A 102 6.86 12.61 -16.33
CA THR A 102 8.20 12.23 -15.87
C THR A 102 8.13 11.46 -14.55
N ALA A 103 9.24 10.91 -14.09
CA ALA A 103 9.34 10.28 -12.78
C ALA A 103 8.97 11.29 -11.67
N LEU A 104 9.51 12.51 -11.73
CA LEU A 104 9.19 13.55 -10.76
C LEU A 104 7.71 13.93 -10.77
N GLU A 105 7.12 14.16 -11.94
CA GLU A 105 5.70 14.46 -12.07
C GLU A 105 4.81 13.32 -11.56
N ASN A 106 5.21 12.06 -11.74
CA ASN A 106 4.51 10.91 -11.15
C ASN A 106 4.59 10.91 -9.62
N ILE A 107 5.74 11.28 -9.04
CA ILE A 107 5.90 11.42 -7.58
C ILE A 107 5.00 12.56 -7.06
N GLU A 108 4.86 13.65 -7.79
CA GLU A 108 4.05 14.83 -7.42
C GLU A 108 2.53 14.56 -7.45
N VAL A 109 2.05 13.52 -8.15
CA VAL A 109 0.61 13.22 -8.34
C VAL A 109 -0.23 13.32 -7.07
N PRO A 110 0.14 12.71 -5.92
CA PRO A 110 -0.69 12.78 -4.72
C PRO A 110 -0.84 14.20 -4.15
N LEU A 111 0.07 15.11 -4.45
CA LEU A 111 0.00 16.50 -3.98
C LEU A 111 -1.14 17.26 -4.64
N HIS A 112 -1.53 16.91 -5.87
CA HIS A 112 -2.65 17.53 -6.57
C HIS A 112 -4.02 17.20 -5.96
N TYR A 113 -4.10 16.14 -5.15
CA TYR A 113 -5.34 15.69 -4.49
C TYR A 113 -5.43 16.12 -3.02
N ARG A 114 -4.58 17.04 -2.57
CA ARG A 114 -4.66 17.60 -1.22
C ARG A 114 -5.90 18.48 -1.06
N PRO A 115 -6.46 18.60 0.15
CA PRO A 115 -7.61 19.46 0.40
C PRO A 115 -7.39 20.89 -0.10
N GLY A 116 -8.37 21.40 -0.86
CA GLY A 116 -8.28 22.74 -1.46
C GLY A 116 -7.45 22.83 -2.75
N TYR A 117 -6.88 21.72 -3.22
CA TYR A 117 -6.08 21.63 -4.46
C TYR A 117 -4.99 22.72 -4.55
N PRO A 118 -4.14 22.89 -3.54
CA PRO A 118 -3.13 23.94 -3.54
C PRO A 118 -2.12 23.68 -4.66
N ALA A 119 -1.60 24.75 -5.25
CA ALA A 119 -0.47 24.64 -6.16
C ALA A 119 0.73 24.00 -5.46
N ILE A 120 1.50 23.19 -6.19
CA ILE A 120 2.73 22.60 -5.67
C ILE A 120 3.77 23.70 -5.59
N GLY A 121 4.22 24.02 -4.38
CA GLY A 121 5.27 24.97 -4.12
C GLY A 121 6.66 24.38 -4.26
N GLU A 122 7.67 25.23 -4.13
CA GLU A 122 9.08 24.81 -4.20
C GLU A 122 9.46 23.80 -3.11
N ALA A 123 8.95 23.97 -1.89
CA ALA A 123 9.22 23.07 -0.77
C ALA A 123 8.67 21.65 -1.03
N GLU A 124 7.44 21.54 -1.58
CA GLU A 124 6.85 20.25 -1.93
C GLU A 124 7.59 19.60 -3.10
N ARG A 125 7.98 20.38 -4.10
CA ARG A 125 8.76 19.86 -5.22
C ARG A 125 10.12 19.35 -4.77
N ASN A 126 10.83 20.10 -3.92
CA ASN A 126 12.10 19.66 -3.34
C ASN A 126 11.93 18.36 -2.55
N ARG A 127 10.85 18.24 -1.75
CA ARG A 127 10.52 16.97 -1.08
C ARG A 127 10.34 15.81 -2.07
N CYS A 128 9.70 16.02 -3.22
CA CYS A 128 9.56 14.98 -4.24
C CYS A 128 10.92 14.59 -4.83
N ILE A 129 11.82 15.55 -5.05
CA ILE A 129 13.20 15.30 -5.48
C ILE A 129 13.95 14.48 -4.44
N ASP A 130 13.93 14.89 -3.16
CA ASP A 130 14.58 14.17 -2.05
C ASP A 130 14.08 12.71 -1.95
N LEU A 131 12.78 12.48 -2.12
CA LEU A 131 12.20 11.14 -2.14
C LEU A 131 12.68 10.31 -3.33
N GLY A 132 12.79 10.92 -4.50
CA GLY A 132 13.35 10.29 -5.69
C GLY A 132 14.83 9.92 -5.51
N GLU A 133 15.63 10.80 -4.92
CA GLU A 133 17.03 10.52 -4.57
C GLU A 133 17.17 9.42 -3.52
N MET A 134 16.31 9.45 -2.49
CA MET A 134 16.29 8.44 -1.42
C MET A 134 16.05 7.02 -1.96
N VAL A 135 15.30 6.87 -3.04
CA VAL A 135 15.08 5.57 -3.70
C VAL A 135 16.07 5.30 -4.85
N GLY A 136 17.04 6.17 -5.08
CA GLY A 136 18.11 5.99 -6.06
C GLY A 136 17.72 6.38 -7.49
N LEU A 137 16.90 7.43 -7.66
CA LEU A 137 16.43 7.94 -8.96
C LEU A 137 16.92 9.36 -9.29
N GLY A 138 17.93 9.91 -8.57
CA GLY A 138 18.32 11.31 -8.70
C GLY A 138 18.62 11.76 -10.14
N ASP A 139 19.30 10.93 -10.92
CA ASP A 139 19.65 11.17 -12.33
C ASP A 139 18.56 10.73 -13.34
N ARG A 140 17.39 10.30 -12.85
CA ARG A 140 16.28 9.77 -13.65
C ARG A 140 14.96 10.51 -13.47
N LEU A 141 14.93 11.57 -12.68
CA LEU A 141 13.68 12.29 -12.34
C LEU A 141 12.98 12.91 -13.57
N ASP A 142 13.73 13.28 -14.61
CA ASP A 142 13.19 13.81 -15.86
C ASP A 142 12.83 12.72 -16.89
N HIS A 143 13.07 11.44 -16.56
CA HIS A 143 12.74 10.34 -17.47
C HIS A 143 11.25 9.98 -17.38
N ARG A 144 10.66 9.56 -18.50
CA ARG A 144 9.30 9.03 -18.55
C ARG A 144 9.30 7.52 -18.30
N PRO A 145 8.17 6.91 -17.89
CA PRO A 145 8.08 5.48 -17.57
C PRO A 145 8.68 4.55 -18.61
N TYR A 146 8.47 4.82 -19.90
CA TYR A 146 9.02 3.98 -20.99
C TYR A 146 10.56 4.06 -21.15
N GLN A 147 11.21 5.00 -20.47
CA GLN A 147 12.67 5.16 -20.44
C GLN A 147 13.29 4.54 -19.17
N LEU A 148 12.45 3.98 -18.29
CA LEU A 148 12.84 3.42 -17.01
C LEU A 148 12.72 1.89 -17.02
N SER A 149 13.68 1.19 -16.39
CA SER A 149 13.53 -0.24 -16.12
C SER A 149 12.35 -0.51 -15.17
N GLY A 150 11.87 -1.75 -15.07
CA GLY A 150 10.82 -2.13 -14.14
C GLY A 150 11.14 -1.76 -12.68
N GLY A 151 12.36 -2.04 -12.24
CA GLY A 151 12.81 -1.65 -10.90
C GLY A 151 12.86 -0.14 -10.68
N GLN A 152 13.25 0.64 -11.69
CA GLN A 152 13.20 2.10 -11.62
C GLN A 152 11.77 2.61 -11.55
N GLN A 153 10.84 2.04 -12.32
CA GLN A 153 9.41 2.35 -12.25
C GLN A 153 8.83 2.03 -10.87
N GLN A 154 9.23 0.91 -10.27
CA GLN A 154 8.81 0.56 -8.90
C GLN A 154 9.36 1.54 -7.86
N ARG A 155 10.59 2.00 -8.02
CA ARG A 155 11.16 3.05 -7.16
C ARG A 155 10.40 4.37 -7.27
N VAL A 156 9.93 4.76 -8.48
CA VAL A 156 9.02 5.91 -8.65
C VAL A 156 7.71 5.69 -7.89
N ALA A 157 7.11 4.50 -7.99
CA ALA A 157 5.88 4.17 -7.27
C ALA A 157 6.07 4.23 -5.74
N ILE A 158 7.23 3.78 -5.22
CA ILE A 158 7.56 3.88 -3.80
C ILE A 158 7.71 5.34 -3.37
N ALA A 159 8.47 6.17 -4.11
CA ALA A 159 8.64 7.59 -3.80
C ALA A 159 7.29 8.32 -3.81
N ARG A 160 6.44 8.05 -4.82
CA ARG A 160 5.06 8.56 -4.91
C ARG A 160 4.23 8.18 -3.68
N ALA A 161 4.33 6.95 -3.21
CA ALA A 161 3.59 6.49 -2.04
C ALA A 161 3.96 7.25 -0.76
N LEU A 162 5.16 7.83 -0.68
CA LEU A 162 5.70 8.48 0.51
C LEU A 162 5.45 9.99 0.58
N VAL A 163 5.03 10.62 -0.51
CA VAL A 163 5.05 12.08 -0.65
C VAL A 163 4.17 12.81 0.38
N ASN A 164 3.04 12.25 0.76
CA ASN A 164 2.12 12.81 1.78
C ASN A 164 2.42 12.32 3.21
N ASP A 165 3.56 11.67 3.46
CA ASP A 165 3.93 11.14 4.77
C ASP A 165 2.89 10.19 5.40
N PRO A 166 2.50 9.12 4.71
CA PRO A 166 1.35 8.30 5.09
C PRO A 166 1.58 7.54 6.41
N GLU A 167 0.47 7.22 7.11
CA GLU A 167 0.46 6.34 8.29
C GLU A 167 0.75 4.88 7.91
N ILE A 168 0.28 4.46 6.71
CA ILE A 168 0.40 3.09 6.22
C ILE A 168 0.84 3.09 4.76
N ILE A 169 1.76 2.20 4.43
CA ILE A 169 2.13 1.84 3.07
C ILE A 169 1.47 0.49 2.75
N LEU A 170 0.62 0.48 1.73
CA LEU A 170 -0.01 -0.72 1.20
C LEU A 170 0.74 -1.14 -0.07
N ALA A 171 1.26 -2.36 -0.10
CA ALA A 171 2.02 -2.89 -1.22
C ALA A 171 1.35 -4.15 -1.76
N ASP A 172 0.88 -4.11 -3.01
CA ASP A 172 0.27 -5.25 -3.70
C ASP A 172 1.32 -5.87 -4.62
N GLU A 173 1.86 -7.02 -4.22
CA GLU A 173 2.90 -7.78 -4.93
C GLU A 173 4.04 -6.87 -5.46
N PRO A 174 4.73 -6.12 -4.57
CA PRO A 174 5.62 -5.03 -5.00
C PRO A 174 6.84 -5.49 -5.81
N THR A 175 7.11 -6.77 -5.85
CA THR A 175 8.26 -7.39 -6.54
C THR A 175 7.86 -8.35 -7.66
N GLY A 176 6.57 -8.67 -7.81
CA GLY A 176 6.08 -9.75 -8.67
C GLY A 176 6.37 -9.61 -10.19
N ASN A 177 6.89 -8.47 -10.66
CA ASN A 177 7.28 -8.24 -12.05
C ASN A 177 8.79 -7.96 -12.21
N LEU A 178 9.61 -8.27 -11.19
CA LEU A 178 11.02 -7.93 -11.14
C LEU A 178 11.89 -9.19 -11.17
N ASP A 179 13.14 -9.04 -11.63
CA ASP A 179 14.16 -10.06 -11.44
C ASP A 179 14.64 -10.09 -9.98
N SER A 180 15.24 -11.21 -9.56
CA SER A 180 15.63 -11.45 -8.17
C SER A 180 16.60 -10.40 -7.60
N ALA A 181 17.50 -9.84 -8.41
CA ALA A 181 18.44 -8.82 -7.93
C ALA A 181 17.69 -7.50 -7.65
N THR A 182 16.80 -7.11 -8.55
CA THR A 182 15.95 -5.92 -8.40
C THR A 182 14.92 -6.10 -7.27
N GLU A 183 14.36 -7.31 -7.11
CA GLU A 183 13.48 -7.65 -5.99
C GLU A 183 14.16 -7.38 -4.65
N GLU A 184 15.39 -7.88 -4.45
CA GLU A 184 16.14 -7.67 -3.21
C GLU A 184 16.38 -6.18 -2.93
N GLU A 185 16.66 -5.38 -3.96
CA GLU A 185 16.81 -3.93 -3.82
C GLU A 185 15.52 -3.24 -3.38
N ILE A 186 14.37 -3.62 -3.96
CA ILE A 186 13.06 -3.07 -3.58
C ILE A 186 12.71 -3.47 -2.15
N MET A 187 12.91 -4.73 -1.79
CA MET A 187 12.66 -5.20 -0.43
C MET A 187 13.56 -4.51 0.59
N ALA A 188 14.84 -4.26 0.25
CA ALA A 188 15.74 -3.50 1.10
C ALA A 188 15.26 -2.05 1.35
N ILE A 189 14.61 -1.41 0.35
CA ILE A 189 13.98 -0.09 0.53
C ILE A 189 12.82 -0.21 1.52
N LEU A 190 11.93 -1.19 1.37
CA LEU A 190 10.78 -1.39 2.27
C LEU A 190 11.24 -1.68 3.71
N ASP A 191 12.24 -2.53 3.89
CA ASP A 191 12.84 -2.81 5.20
C ASP A 191 13.41 -1.56 5.86
N ARG A 192 14.10 -0.71 5.09
CA ARG A 192 14.63 0.56 5.59
C ARG A 192 13.50 1.49 6.03
N LEU A 193 12.44 1.60 5.26
CA LEU A 193 11.26 2.40 5.60
C LEU A 193 10.59 1.88 6.88
N ASN A 194 10.46 0.57 7.03
CA ASN A 194 9.90 -0.02 8.25
C ASN A 194 10.81 0.21 9.47
N ARG A 195 12.13 0.08 9.34
CA ARG A 195 13.09 0.43 10.41
C ARG A 195 13.02 1.91 10.82
N GLN A 196 12.60 2.80 9.92
CA GLN A 196 12.34 4.21 10.20
C GLN A 196 10.96 4.45 10.85
N GLY A 197 10.21 3.38 11.18
CA GLY A 197 8.93 3.45 11.88
C GLY A 197 7.69 3.45 10.97
N ARG A 198 7.84 3.25 9.66
CA ARG A 198 6.68 3.15 8.75
C ARG A 198 5.94 1.84 8.94
N THR A 199 4.62 1.91 8.95
CA THR A 199 3.76 0.73 8.94
C THR A 199 3.61 0.25 7.51
N ILE A 200 3.89 -1.04 7.25
CA ILE A 200 3.80 -1.64 5.91
C ILE A 200 2.87 -2.84 5.97
N ILE A 201 1.90 -2.88 5.07
CA ILE A 201 1.04 -4.04 4.83
C ILE A 201 1.26 -4.46 3.39
N MET A 202 1.83 -5.63 3.19
CA MET A 202 2.20 -6.16 1.89
C MET A 202 1.39 -7.40 1.57
N VAL A 203 0.82 -7.47 0.38
CA VAL A 203 0.28 -8.72 -0.19
C VAL A 203 1.39 -9.36 -1.01
N THR A 204 1.62 -10.64 -0.79
CA THR A 204 2.51 -11.46 -1.62
C THR A 204 2.07 -12.92 -1.60
N HIS A 205 2.35 -13.63 -2.68
CA HIS A 205 2.21 -15.08 -2.73
C HIS A 205 3.58 -15.80 -2.61
N GLU A 206 4.68 -15.04 -2.56
CA GLU A 206 6.04 -15.54 -2.48
C GLU A 206 6.47 -15.74 -1.02
N PRO A 207 6.80 -16.98 -0.60
CA PRO A 207 7.22 -17.26 0.78
C PRO A 207 8.46 -16.47 1.20
N GLU A 208 9.47 -16.37 0.32
CA GLU A 208 10.74 -15.68 0.59
C GLU A 208 10.52 -14.18 0.86
N VAL A 209 9.71 -13.52 0.02
CA VAL A 209 9.33 -12.12 0.21
C VAL A 209 8.58 -11.93 1.53
N SER A 210 7.67 -12.85 1.87
CA SER A 210 6.89 -12.78 3.11
C SER A 210 7.75 -12.91 4.39
N MET A 211 8.90 -13.57 4.30
CA MET A 211 9.83 -13.75 5.44
C MET A 211 10.50 -12.43 5.87
N ARG A 212 10.46 -11.38 5.03
CA ARG A 212 10.93 -10.03 5.39
C ARG A 212 9.97 -9.33 6.37
N ALA A 213 8.71 -9.74 6.40
CA ALA A 213 7.71 -9.17 7.30
C ALA A 213 7.87 -9.68 8.74
N LYS A 214 7.57 -8.83 9.72
CA LYS A 214 7.56 -9.18 11.14
C LYS A 214 6.42 -10.12 11.51
N ARG A 215 5.32 -10.06 10.74
CA ARG A 215 4.10 -10.83 10.96
C ARG A 215 3.51 -11.27 9.63
N ARG A 216 2.95 -12.46 9.58
CA ARG A 216 2.30 -13.01 8.39
C ARG A 216 0.86 -13.39 8.72
N ILE A 217 -0.07 -12.89 7.90
CA ILE A 217 -1.49 -13.21 7.96
C ILE A 217 -1.81 -14.12 6.78
N HIS A 218 -2.30 -15.32 7.07
CA HIS A 218 -2.68 -16.29 6.04
C HIS A 218 -4.19 -16.24 5.82
N MET A 219 -4.58 -15.89 4.58
CA MET A 219 -5.98 -15.83 4.18
C MET A 219 -6.39 -17.06 3.38
N LYS A 220 -7.60 -17.54 3.66
CA LYS A 220 -8.25 -18.60 2.91
C LYS A 220 -9.76 -18.38 2.87
N ASP A 221 -10.36 -18.47 1.69
CA ASP A 221 -11.81 -18.39 1.48
C ASP A 221 -12.47 -17.16 2.13
N GLY A 222 -11.79 -16.01 2.09
CA GLY A 222 -12.26 -14.74 2.66
C GLY A 222 -12.15 -14.62 4.18
N LEU A 223 -11.40 -15.50 4.83
CA LEU A 223 -11.14 -15.52 6.27
C LEU A 223 -9.64 -15.45 6.55
N ILE A 224 -9.26 -14.98 7.75
CA ILE A 224 -7.92 -15.20 8.30
C ILE A 224 -7.89 -16.62 8.87
N GLU A 225 -7.06 -17.48 8.30
CA GLU A 225 -6.89 -18.85 8.74
C GLU A 225 -5.91 -18.94 9.92
N ARG A 226 -4.83 -18.16 9.87
CA ARG A 226 -3.82 -18.09 10.93
C ARG A 226 -2.98 -16.81 10.82
N GLU A 227 -2.32 -16.48 11.92
CA GLU A 227 -1.27 -15.46 11.98
C GLU A 227 0.02 -16.06 12.55
N ASP A 228 1.14 -15.75 11.91
CA ASP A 228 2.47 -16.17 12.35
C ASP A 228 3.31 -14.91 12.65
N ASN A 229 3.94 -14.84 13.80
CA ASN A 229 4.99 -13.85 14.05
C ASN A 229 6.33 -14.36 13.50
N ALA A 230 7.14 -13.48 12.91
CA ALA A 230 8.52 -13.87 12.62
C ALA A 230 9.18 -14.25 13.94
N THR A 231 9.68 -15.47 14.03
CA THR A 231 10.55 -15.88 15.14
C THR A 231 11.75 -14.95 15.12
N ALA A 232 11.94 -14.19 16.20
CA ALA A 232 13.16 -13.40 16.38
C ALA A 232 14.34 -14.39 16.32
N THR A 233 15.09 -14.32 15.21
CA THR A 233 16.38 -15.01 15.05
C THR A 233 17.47 -14.12 15.59
#